data_14844df201a62e206f879ccc1f1a504e
#
_entry.id   14844df201a62e206f879ccc1f1a504e
#
_cell.length_a   1.000
_cell.length_b   1.000
_cell.length_c   1.000
_cell.angle_alpha   90.00
_cell.angle_beta   90.00
_cell.angle_gamma   90.00
#
_symmetry.space_group_name_H-M   'P 1'
#
loop_
_entity.id
_entity.type
_entity.pdbx_description
1 polymer ?
#
loop_
_entity_poly.entity_id
_entity_poly.type
_entity_poly.pdbx_seq_one_letter_code
_entity_poly.pdbx_strand_id
1 'polypeptide(L)'
;RDYYASRGLGDVYKRQMDESVLDMLNTRYLIRFDPAGQTVAELRTTANGPAWFVQEVVDAATPEEEIDALGRIDTKTAAVINTREFEIRPLIGGEGEIRLEEYRPNYLRYEYTATAPGTAIVSEIYYKDGWTAYIDGIETPYFRADYLLRGMELPAGTHTVEWRFRAPGWNVAEGVTLASSLAILAGIIATVILCLLYTS
;
A
#
# COMPACT_ATOMS: atom_id res chain seq x y z
N ARG A 1 25.20 -27.87 25.15
CA ARG A 1 23.90 -28.58 24.99
C ARG A 1 22.88 -27.78 24.20
N ASP A 2 23.22 -26.60 23.64
CA ASP A 2 22.29 -25.68 22.95
C ASP A 2 22.62 -25.49 21.45
N TYR A 3 23.34 -26.44 20.84
CA TYR A 3 23.75 -26.31 19.43
C TYR A 3 22.72 -26.83 18.41
N TYR A 4 21.61 -27.45 18.87
CA TYR A 4 20.59 -28.01 17.98
C TYR A 4 19.38 -27.14 17.75
N ALA A 5 19.17 -26.13 18.58
CA ALA A 5 18.01 -25.21 18.43
C ALA A 5 18.23 -24.15 17.33
N SER A 6 19.47 -23.78 17.01
CA SER A 6 19.77 -22.74 16.02
C SER A 6 19.73 -23.22 14.56
N ARG A 7 19.84 -24.53 14.29
CA ARG A 7 19.75 -25.08 12.91
C ARG A 7 18.33 -25.10 12.38
N GLY A 8 17.33 -25.34 13.22
CA GLY A 8 15.93 -25.35 12.81
C GLY A 8 15.39 -23.97 12.45
N LEU A 9 15.81 -22.94 13.18
CA LEU A 9 15.42 -21.56 12.91
C LEU A 9 16.01 -21.01 11.60
N GLY A 10 17.27 -21.33 11.29
CA GLY A 10 17.94 -20.93 10.05
C GLY A 10 17.32 -21.52 8.79
N ASP A 11 16.83 -22.78 8.86
CA ASP A 11 16.16 -23.44 7.74
C ASP A 11 14.70 -22.98 7.58
N VAL A 12 14.03 -22.59 8.67
CA VAL A 12 12.71 -21.98 8.64
C VAL A 12 12.78 -20.57 8.00
N TYR A 13 13.77 -19.76 8.36
CA TYR A 13 13.98 -18.44 7.72
C TYR A 13 14.38 -18.55 6.25
N LYS A 14 15.13 -19.56 5.84
CA LYS A 14 15.46 -19.80 4.42
C LYS A 14 14.29 -20.27 3.58
N ARG A 15 13.28 -20.91 4.18
CA ARG A 15 12.05 -21.32 3.49
C ARG A 15 10.99 -20.21 3.44
N GLN A 16 11.16 -19.11 4.15
CA GLN A 16 10.15 -18.04 4.30
C GLN A 16 10.39 -16.82 3.41
N MET A 17 11.48 -16.75 2.67
CA MET A 17 11.63 -15.70 1.65
C MET A 17 11.18 -16.25 0.31
N ASP A 18 9.88 -16.22 0.08
CA ASP A 18 9.32 -16.48 -1.24
C ASP A 18 9.73 -15.30 -2.16
N GLU A 19 10.48 -15.63 -3.21
CA GLU A 19 10.99 -14.63 -4.16
C GLU A 19 9.83 -13.89 -4.84
N SER A 20 8.71 -14.56 -5.10
CA SER A 20 7.53 -13.94 -5.72
C SER A 20 6.88 -12.90 -4.80
N VAL A 21 6.89 -13.14 -3.48
CA VAL A 21 6.43 -12.16 -2.49
C VAL A 21 7.32 -10.93 -2.45
N LEU A 22 8.63 -11.09 -2.55
CA LEU A 22 9.55 -9.95 -2.64
C LEU A 22 9.36 -9.17 -3.94
N ASP A 23 9.05 -9.84 -5.04
CA ASP A 23 8.82 -9.23 -6.33
C ASP A 23 7.52 -8.42 -6.36
N MET A 24 6.42 -8.93 -5.80
CA MET A 24 5.15 -8.20 -5.69
C MET A 24 5.25 -7.00 -4.73
N LEU A 25 6.09 -7.08 -3.70
CA LEU A 25 6.40 -5.96 -2.80
C LEU A 25 7.37 -4.94 -3.40
N ASN A 26 7.73 -5.07 -4.68
CA ASN A 26 8.67 -4.20 -5.37
C ASN A 26 10.01 -4.04 -4.63
N THR A 27 10.48 -5.12 -3.99
CA THR A 27 11.74 -5.13 -3.25
C THR A 27 12.90 -5.06 -4.22
N ARG A 28 13.57 -3.93 -4.28
CA ARG A 28 14.69 -3.69 -5.21
C ARG A 28 16.05 -4.04 -4.65
N TYR A 29 16.22 -4.01 -3.33
CA TYR A 29 17.48 -4.28 -2.67
C TYR A 29 17.28 -5.24 -1.52
N LEU A 30 18.17 -6.23 -1.42
CA LEU A 30 18.33 -7.08 -0.25
C LEU A 30 19.64 -6.70 0.46
N ILE A 31 19.54 -6.43 1.74
CA ILE A 31 20.72 -6.16 2.57
C ILE A 31 21.13 -7.48 3.22
N ARG A 32 22.32 -7.93 2.91
CA ARG A 32 22.89 -9.18 3.43
C ARG A 32 24.28 -8.93 4.04
N PHE A 33 24.73 -9.85 4.86
CA PHE A 33 26.12 -9.87 5.31
C PHE A 33 26.93 -10.82 4.42
N ASP A 34 28.07 -10.34 3.96
CA ASP A 34 29.02 -11.18 3.24
C ASP A 34 29.79 -12.13 4.22
N PRO A 35 30.60 -13.08 3.72
CA PRO A 35 31.37 -13.98 4.58
C PRO A 35 32.38 -13.28 5.50
N ALA A 36 32.74 -12.04 5.22
CA ALA A 36 33.57 -11.20 6.07
C ALA A 36 32.79 -10.39 7.11
N GLY A 37 31.44 -10.53 7.13
CA GLY A 37 30.55 -9.84 8.07
C GLY A 37 30.26 -8.38 7.67
N GLN A 38 30.56 -7.98 6.43
CA GLN A 38 30.25 -6.65 5.93
C GLN A 38 28.84 -6.61 5.33
N THR A 39 28.15 -5.49 5.49
CA THR A 39 26.82 -5.28 4.90
C THR A 39 26.96 -5.02 3.40
N VAL A 40 26.28 -5.82 2.59
CA VAL A 40 26.21 -5.70 1.13
C VAL A 40 24.77 -5.52 0.69
N ALA A 41 24.52 -4.55 -0.19
CA ALA A 41 23.23 -4.38 -0.85
C ALA A 41 23.24 -5.11 -2.21
N GLU A 42 22.39 -6.12 -2.34
CA GLU A 42 22.18 -6.88 -3.57
C GLU A 42 20.99 -6.32 -4.31
N LEU A 43 21.18 -5.90 -5.58
CA LEU A 43 20.11 -5.39 -6.42
C LEU A 43 19.28 -6.55 -6.98
N ARG A 44 17.96 -6.50 -6.81
CA ARG A 44 16.98 -7.39 -7.44
C ARG A 44 16.44 -6.76 -8.71
N THR A 45 16.45 -7.52 -9.80
CA THR A 45 15.93 -7.09 -11.11
C THR A 45 14.59 -7.72 -11.45
N THR A 46 14.07 -8.60 -10.58
CA THR A 46 12.83 -9.35 -10.78
C THR A 46 11.59 -8.64 -10.25
N ALA A 47 11.76 -7.59 -9.42
CA ALA A 47 10.65 -6.84 -8.83
C ALA A 47 9.60 -6.43 -9.88
N ASN A 48 8.31 -6.64 -9.57
CA ASN A 48 7.19 -6.40 -10.49
C ASN A 48 7.01 -4.93 -10.86
N GLY A 49 7.56 -4.02 -10.07
CA GLY A 49 7.41 -2.58 -10.23
C GLY A 49 6.36 -1.98 -9.30
N PRO A 50 6.08 -0.67 -9.45
CA PRO A 50 5.15 0.02 -8.56
C PRO A 50 3.69 -0.32 -8.82
N ALA A 51 3.34 -0.74 -10.05
CA ALA A 51 2.03 -1.24 -10.43
C ALA A 51 2.13 -2.03 -11.75
N TRP A 52 1.24 -3.01 -11.96
CA TRP A 52 1.22 -3.85 -13.16
C TRP A 52 -0.16 -4.43 -13.43
N PHE A 53 -0.44 -4.79 -14.68
CA PHE A 53 -1.64 -5.53 -15.05
C PHE A 53 -1.45 -7.02 -14.84
N VAL A 54 -2.52 -7.71 -14.43
CA VAL A 54 -2.55 -9.17 -14.32
C VAL A 54 -3.42 -9.79 -15.41
N GLN A 55 -3.05 -11.02 -15.83
CA GLN A 55 -3.73 -11.77 -16.87
C GLN A 55 -4.58 -12.90 -16.30
N GLU A 56 -4.41 -13.20 -15.02
CA GLU A 56 -5.15 -14.23 -14.32
C GLU A 56 -5.52 -13.75 -12.92
N VAL A 57 -6.69 -14.15 -12.44
CA VAL A 57 -7.12 -13.93 -11.06
C VAL A 57 -7.54 -15.25 -10.44
N VAL A 58 -6.93 -15.58 -9.32
CA VAL A 58 -7.28 -16.72 -8.48
C VAL A 58 -8.20 -16.24 -7.36
N ASP A 59 -9.41 -16.79 -7.31
CA ASP A 59 -10.37 -16.48 -6.23
C ASP A 59 -9.99 -17.27 -4.96
N ALA A 60 -9.91 -16.59 -3.83
CA ALA A 60 -9.65 -17.18 -2.52
C ALA A 60 -10.62 -16.59 -1.49
N ALA A 61 -11.33 -17.44 -0.78
CA ALA A 61 -12.41 -17.03 0.13
C ALA A 61 -11.92 -16.73 1.55
N THR A 62 -10.74 -17.21 1.92
CA THR A 62 -10.16 -17.03 3.25
C THR A 62 -8.71 -16.54 3.18
N PRO A 63 -8.21 -15.87 4.24
CA PRO A 63 -6.82 -15.44 4.31
C PRO A 63 -5.79 -16.59 4.15
N GLU A 64 -6.12 -17.78 4.65
CA GLU A 64 -5.27 -18.97 4.52
C GLU A 64 -5.19 -19.42 3.06
N GLU A 65 -6.33 -19.43 2.35
CA GLU A 65 -6.39 -19.74 0.92
C GLU A 65 -5.64 -18.69 0.09
N GLU A 66 -5.73 -17.41 0.44
CA GLU A 66 -4.97 -16.33 -0.22
C GLU A 66 -3.46 -16.58 -0.13
N ILE A 67 -2.94 -16.87 1.08
CA ILE A 67 -1.51 -17.12 1.30
C ILE A 67 -1.06 -18.39 0.57
N ASP A 68 -1.85 -19.45 0.64
CA ASP A 68 -1.55 -20.70 -0.04
C ASP A 68 -1.53 -20.57 -1.56
N ALA A 69 -2.45 -19.76 -2.12
CA ALA A 69 -2.51 -19.47 -3.54
C ALA A 69 -1.32 -18.61 -3.99
N LEU A 70 -0.93 -17.60 -3.21
CA LEU A 70 0.25 -16.76 -3.50
C LEU A 70 1.53 -17.56 -3.66
N GLY A 71 1.72 -18.62 -2.87
CA GLY A 71 2.87 -19.52 -2.99
C GLY A 71 2.88 -20.39 -4.26
N ARG A 72 1.87 -20.31 -5.13
CA ARG A 72 1.69 -21.16 -6.32
C ARG A 72 1.59 -20.39 -7.63
N ILE A 73 1.41 -19.08 -7.58
CA ILE A 73 1.25 -18.22 -8.76
C ILE A 73 2.52 -17.42 -9.06
N ASP A 74 2.63 -16.98 -10.30
CA ASP A 74 3.55 -15.91 -10.66
C ASP A 74 2.84 -14.56 -10.45
N THR A 75 3.20 -13.87 -9.39
CA THR A 75 2.59 -12.59 -8.99
C THR A 75 2.75 -11.46 -10.01
N LYS A 76 3.60 -11.65 -11.03
CA LYS A 76 3.76 -10.70 -12.13
C LYS A 76 2.62 -10.80 -13.15
N THR A 77 2.04 -11.99 -13.30
CA THR A 77 1.01 -12.28 -14.30
C THR A 77 -0.34 -12.64 -13.71
N ALA A 78 -0.35 -13.07 -12.44
CA ALA A 78 -1.56 -13.48 -11.73
C ALA A 78 -1.69 -12.76 -10.40
N ALA A 79 -2.92 -12.62 -9.90
CA ALA A 79 -3.22 -12.09 -8.58
C ALA A 79 -4.22 -12.99 -7.83
N VAL A 80 -4.14 -12.97 -6.51
CA VAL A 80 -5.12 -13.62 -5.63
C VAL A 80 -6.06 -12.58 -5.07
N ILE A 81 -7.37 -12.77 -5.26
CA ILE A 81 -8.39 -11.80 -4.85
C ILE A 81 -9.56 -12.54 -4.21
N ASN A 82 -10.05 -12.03 -3.09
CA ASN A 82 -11.34 -12.47 -2.54
C ASN A 82 -12.48 -11.72 -3.26
N THR A 83 -12.94 -12.29 -4.37
CA THR A 83 -13.96 -11.66 -5.23
C THR A 83 -15.32 -11.50 -4.55
N ARG A 84 -15.59 -12.30 -3.51
CA ARG A 84 -16.86 -12.23 -2.74
C ARG A 84 -16.83 -11.13 -1.70
N GLU A 85 -15.67 -10.91 -1.04
CA GLU A 85 -15.52 -9.84 -0.04
C GLU A 85 -15.70 -8.46 -0.69
N PHE A 86 -15.20 -8.30 -1.92
CA PHE A 86 -15.22 -7.02 -2.63
C PHE A 86 -16.32 -6.93 -3.69
N GLU A 87 -17.12 -7.99 -3.89
CA GLU A 87 -18.23 -8.06 -4.87
C GLU A 87 -17.78 -7.64 -6.29
N ILE A 88 -16.57 -8.02 -6.69
CA ILE A 88 -15.99 -7.67 -7.97
C ILE A 88 -16.01 -8.82 -8.97
N ARG A 89 -15.96 -8.46 -10.25
CA ARG A 89 -15.72 -9.38 -11.37
C ARG A 89 -14.45 -8.91 -12.08
N PRO A 90 -13.29 -9.50 -11.76
CA PRO A 90 -12.01 -9.05 -12.31
C PRO A 90 -12.01 -9.03 -13.83
N LEU A 91 -11.50 -7.94 -14.39
CA LEU A 91 -11.34 -7.76 -15.83
C LEU A 91 -10.01 -8.34 -16.26
N ILE A 92 -10.03 -9.29 -17.19
CA ILE A 92 -8.84 -9.95 -17.71
C ILE A 92 -8.59 -9.50 -19.16
N GLY A 93 -7.32 -9.33 -19.51
CA GLY A 93 -6.89 -8.96 -20.87
C GLY A 93 -6.37 -7.53 -21.00
N GLY A 94 -6.34 -6.75 -19.95
CA GLY A 94 -5.66 -5.47 -19.93
C GLY A 94 -4.14 -5.66 -20.06
N GLU A 95 -3.56 -5.09 -21.10
CA GLU A 95 -2.11 -5.04 -21.27
C GLU A 95 -1.68 -3.60 -21.45
N GLY A 96 -0.55 -3.23 -20.85
CA GLY A 96 -0.08 -1.88 -20.93
C GLY A 96 1.04 -1.56 -19.97
N GLU A 97 1.38 -0.31 -19.88
CA GLU A 97 2.41 0.20 -18.99
C GLU A 97 1.78 1.10 -17.93
N ILE A 98 2.21 0.94 -16.68
CA ILE A 98 1.82 1.78 -15.55
C ILE A 98 3.10 2.38 -14.98
N ARG A 99 3.14 3.70 -14.83
CA ARG A 99 4.29 4.43 -14.29
C ARG A 99 3.88 5.23 -13.07
N LEU A 100 4.70 5.17 -12.04
CA LEU A 100 4.57 6.03 -10.87
C LEU A 100 5.23 7.37 -11.18
N GLU A 101 4.44 8.44 -11.26
CA GLU A 101 4.89 9.79 -11.58
C GLU A 101 5.18 10.63 -10.33
N GLU A 102 4.37 10.45 -9.28
CA GLU A 102 4.54 11.19 -8.04
C GLU A 102 4.32 10.29 -6.82
N TYR A 103 5.22 10.38 -5.85
CA TYR A 103 5.16 9.66 -4.59
C TYR A 103 5.33 10.63 -3.41
N ARG A 104 4.26 10.76 -2.60
CA ARG A 104 4.28 11.47 -1.31
C ARG A 104 3.61 10.59 -0.24
N PRO A 105 3.85 10.83 1.05
CA PRO A 105 3.30 9.99 2.11
C PRO A 105 1.77 9.82 2.09
N ASN A 106 1.05 10.83 1.58
CA ASN A 106 -0.42 10.87 1.53
C ASN A 106 -0.98 11.11 0.12
N TYR A 107 -0.15 10.98 -0.91
CA TYR A 107 -0.54 11.18 -2.30
C TYR A 107 0.34 10.37 -3.25
N LEU A 108 -0.29 9.58 -4.14
CA LEU A 108 0.39 8.86 -5.21
C LEU A 108 -0.29 9.19 -6.52
N ARG A 109 0.49 9.34 -7.59
CA ARG A 109 -0.01 9.53 -8.94
C ARG A 109 0.69 8.58 -9.89
N TYR A 110 -0.13 7.85 -10.64
CA TYR A 110 0.31 6.96 -11.71
C TYR A 110 -0.27 7.45 -13.03
N GLU A 111 0.50 7.30 -14.09
CA GLU A 111 0.01 7.37 -15.48
C GLU A 111 0.06 5.98 -16.08
N TYR A 112 -0.97 5.60 -16.83
CA TYR A 112 -0.98 4.32 -17.52
C TYR A 112 -1.57 4.43 -18.91
N THR A 113 -1.18 3.46 -19.76
CA THR A 113 -1.79 3.24 -21.07
C THR A 113 -2.12 1.75 -21.18
N ALA A 114 -3.38 1.44 -21.48
CA ALA A 114 -3.88 0.07 -21.60
C ALA A 114 -4.59 -0.16 -22.93
N THR A 115 -4.35 -1.33 -23.55
CA THR A 115 -4.96 -1.72 -24.82
C THR A 115 -6.41 -2.18 -24.67
N ALA A 116 -6.76 -2.74 -23.51
CA ALA A 116 -8.08 -3.19 -23.10
C ALA A 116 -8.30 -2.94 -21.61
N PRO A 117 -9.57 -2.94 -21.14
CA PRO A 117 -9.83 -2.89 -19.70
C PRO A 117 -9.21 -4.08 -18.99
N GLY A 118 -8.65 -3.87 -17.78
CA GLY A 118 -7.99 -4.93 -17.04
C GLY A 118 -7.85 -4.64 -15.57
N THR A 119 -7.55 -5.68 -14.81
CA THR A 119 -7.23 -5.60 -13.39
C THR A 119 -5.75 -5.26 -13.22
N ALA A 120 -5.47 -4.23 -12.44
CA ALA A 120 -4.12 -3.83 -12.09
C ALA A 120 -3.88 -3.99 -10.59
N ILE A 121 -2.66 -4.40 -10.25
CA ILE A 121 -2.16 -4.47 -8.88
C ILE A 121 -1.21 -3.30 -8.66
N VAL A 122 -1.33 -2.65 -7.51
CA VAL A 122 -0.45 -1.57 -7.07
C VAL A 122 0.32 -2.06 -5.86
N SER A 123 1.65 -1.98 -5.92
CA SER A 123 2.57 -2.44 -4.86
C SER A 123 2.56 -1.48 -3.66
N GLU A 124 1.36 -1.25 -3.14
CA GLU A 124 1.09 -0.45 -1.95
C GLU A 124 0.17 -1.22 -1.01
N ILE A 125 0.42 -1.10 0.29
CA ILE A 125 -0.36 -1.81 1.30
C ILE A 125 -1.81 -1.34 1.27
N TYR A 126 -2.74 -2.29 1.15
CA TYR A 126 -4.17 -2.02 1.29
C TYR A 126 -4.47 -1.57 2.71
N TYR A 127 -5.06 -0.41 2.83
CA TYR A 127 -5.56 0.12 4.08
C TYR A 127 -6.95 0.69 3.84
N LYS A 128 -7.94 0.08 4.48
CA LYS A 128 -9.36 0.34 4.24
C LYS A 128 -9.77 1.79 4.52
N ASP A 129 -9.16 2.39 5.56
CA ASP A 129 -9.61 3.67 6.08
C ASP A 129 -8.66 4.79 5.67
N GLY A 130 -9.17 5.75 4.92
CA GLY A 130 -8.49 6.99 4.62
C GLY A 130 -7.91 7.14 3.23
N TRP A 131 -7.64 6.06 2.49
CA TRP A 131 -7.27 6.16 1.08
C TRP A 131 -8.51 6.25 0.20
N THR A 132 -8.43 7.07 -0.83
CA THR A 132 -9.42 7.16 -1.92
C THR A 132 -8.68 7.14 -3.25
N ALA A 133 -9.16 6.35 -4.20
CA ALA A 133 -8.62 6.25 -5.55
C ALA A 133 -9.46 7.05 -6.53
N TYR A 134 -8.80 7.64 -7.51
CA TYR A 134 -9.45 8.41 -8.58
C TYR A 134 -8.83 8.01 -9.92
N ILE A 135 -9.67 7.86 -10.96
CA ILE A 135 -9.25 7.78 -12.35
C ILE A 135 -9.70 9.07 -13.03
N ASP A 136 -8.76 9.85 -13.55
CA ASP A 136 -9.01 11.16 -14.19
C ASP A 136 -9.87 12.12 -13.32
N GLY A 137 -9.65 12.06 -12.00
CA GLY A 137 -10.37 12.86 -11.02
C GLY A 137 -11.75 12.30 -10.60
N ILE A 138 -12.19 11.17 -11.16
CA ILE A 138 -13.43 10.47 -10.76
C ILE A 138 -13.10 9.42 -9.72
N GLU A 139 -13.77 9.50 -8.56
CA GLU A 139 -13.60 8.51 -7.50
C GLU A 139 -13.97 7.12 -7.99
N THR A 140 -13.06 6.17 -7.79
CA THR A 140 -13.17 4.81 -8.30
C THR A 140 -12.93 3.80 -7.17
N PRO A 141 -13.74 2.74 -7.08
CA PRO A 141 -13.56 1.71 -6.07
C PRO A 141 -12.25 0.95 -6.30
N TYR A 142 -11.68 0.47 -5.20
CA TYR A 142 -10.51 -0.39 -5.20
C TYR A 142 -10.69 -1.51 -4.15
N PHE A 143 -9.89 -2.53 -4.23
CA PHE A 143 -10.01 -3.73 -3.42
C PHE A 143 -8.64 -4.21 -2.92
N ARG A 144 -8.64 -5.19 -2.02
CA ARG A 144 -7.45 -5.87 -1.57
C ARG A 144 -7.13 -7.04 -2.52
N ALA A 145 -5.88 -7.14 -2.93
CA ALA A 145 -5.33 -8.22 -3.73
C ALA A 145 -4.05 -8.75 -3.09
N ASP A 146 -3.67 -9.97 -3.44
CA ASP A 146 -2.42 -10.59 -3.00
C ASP A 146 -2.21 -10.49 -1.48
N TYR A 147 -3.30 -10.74 -0.73
CA TYR A 147 -3.38 -10.68 0.73
C TYR A 147 -3.27 -9.27 1.32
N LEU A 148 -2.43 -8.39 0.77
CA LEU A 148 -2.12 -7.09 1.38
C LEU A 148 -1.95 -5.91 0.40
N LEU A 149 -1.94 -6.14 -0.90
CA LEU A 149 -1.76 -5.09 -1.90
C LEU A 149 -3.10 -4.47 -2.32
N ARG A 150 -3.03 -3.37 -3.06
CA ARG A 150 -4.20 -2.72 -3.65
C ARG A 150 -4.42 -3.22 -5.06
N GLY A 151 -5.65 -3.55 -5.39
CA GLY A 151 -6.09 -3.86 -6.74
C GLY A 151 -7.17 -2.90 -7.20
N MET A 152 -7.24 -2.62 -8.50
CA MET A 152 -8.32 -1.85 -9.10
C MET A 152 -8.55 -2.23 -10.55
N GLU A 153 -9.74 -1.97 -11.05
CA GLU A 153 -10.07 -2.15 -12.46
C GLU A 153 -9.79 -0.87 -13.23
N LEU A 154 -9.01 -0.99 -14.30
CA LEU A 154 -8.60 0.13 -15.13
C LEU A 154 -9.26 0.04 -16.51
N PRO A 155 -9.89 1.12 -17.03
CA PRO A 155 -10.39 1.16 -18.41
C PRO A 155 -9.26 1.17 -19.44
N ALA A 156 -9.61 0.84 -20.68
CA ALA A 156 -8.69 0.98 -21.81
C ALA A 156 -8.42 2.46 -22.11
N GLY A 157 -7.23 2.74 -22.61
CA GLY A 157 -6.81 4.11 -22.97
C GLY A 157 -5.63 4.59 -22.15
N THR A 158 -5.37 5.89 -22.25
CA THR A 158 -4.35 6.57 -21.46
C THR A 158 -5.04 7.42 -20.39
N HIS A 159 -4.76 7.13 -19.12
CA HIS A 159 -5.44 7.74 -17.99
C HIS A 159 -4.46 8.00 -16.84
N THR A 160 -4.91 8.78 -15.87
CA THR A 160 -4.19 9.06 -14.63
C THR A 160 -4.92 8.42 -13.45
N VAL A 161 -4.19 7.70 -12.61
CA VAL A 161 -4.69 7.18 -11.33
C VAL A 161 -4.09 7.99 -10.20
N GLU A 162 -4.93 8.54 -9.35
CA GLU A 162 -4.50 9.26 -8.15
C GLU A 162 -4.99 8.55 -6.89
N TRP A 163 -4.11 8.46 -5.90
CA TRP A 163 -4.43 7.99 -4.56
C TRP A 163 -4.25 9.13 -3.58
N ARG A 164 -5.27 9.41 -2.79
CA ARG A 164 -5.25 10.48 -1.79
C ARG A 164 -5.58 9.91 -0.43
N PHE A 165 -4.72 10.18 0.54
CA PHE A 165 -4.95 9.76 1.93
C PHE A 165 -5.46 10.91 2.77
N ARG A 166 -6.52 10.63 3.54
CA ARG A 166 -7.02 11.52 4.57
C ARG A 166 -7.43 10.70 5.78
N ALA A 167 -6.74 10.92 6.89
CA ALA A 167 -7.02 10.16 8.11
C ALA A 167 -8.48 10.38 8.56
N PRO A 168 -9.20 9.31 8.92
CA PRO A 168 -10.54 9.41 9.47
C PRO A 168 -10.55 10.30 10.72
N GLY A 169 -11.55 11.16 10.83
CA GLY A 169 -11.67 12.07 11.97
C GLY A 169 -10.70 13.25 11.99
N TRP A 170 -9.81 13.40 11.01
CA TRP A 170 -8.85 14.50 10.95
C TRP A 170 -9.49 15.87 11.16
N ASN A 171 -10.60 16.17 10.46
CA ASN A 171 -11.30 17.45 10.57
C ASN A 171 -11.82 17.71 11.99
N VAL A 172 -12.30 16.66 12.67
CA VAL A 172 -12.79 16.78 14.06
C VAL A 172 -11.62 17.05 15.01
N ALA A 173 -10.52 16.32 14.85
CA ALA A 173 -9.33 16.50 15.67
C ALA A 173 -8.73 17.90 15.49
N GLU A 174 -8.64 18.39 14.25
CA GLU A 174 -8.16 19.73 13.92
C GLU A 174 -9.08 20.80 14.50
N GLY A 175 -10.40 20.64 14.39
CA GLY A 175 -11.38 21.55 14.96
C GLY A 175 -11.29 21.62 16.49
N VAL A 176 -11.16 20.50 17.18
CA VAL A 176 -10.97 20.45 18.65
C VAL A 176 -9.66 21.10 19.05
N THR A 177 -8.58 20.85 18.33
CA THR A 177 -7.27 21.45 18.60
C THR A 177 -7.32 22.97 18.43
N LEU A 178 -7.95 23.47 17.39
CA LEU A 178 -8.11 24.90 17.18
C LEU A 178 -8.97 25.54 18.27
N ALA A 179 -10.11 24.95 18.60
CA ALA A 179 -11.01 25.47 19.63
C ALA A 179 -10.32 25.54 21.01
N SER A 180 -9.59 24.47 21.39
CA SER A 180 -8.85 24.46 22.66
C SER A 180 -7.72 25.49 22.71
N SER A 181 -7.00 25.67 21.60
CA SER A 181 -5.95 26.68 21.48
C SER A 181 -6.49 28.09 21.62
N LEU A 182 -7.63 28.39 21.00
CA LEU A 182 -8.31 29.68 21.13
C LEU A 182 -8.83 29.92 22.56
N ALA A 183 -9.37 28.91 23.21
CA ALA A 183 -9.83 29.00 24.59
C ALA A 183 -8.68 29.32 25.55
N ILE A 184 -7.53 28.64 25.40
CA ILE A 184 -6.32 28.92 26.19
C ILE A 184 -5.84 30.36 25.97
N LEU A 185 -5.77 30.80 24.73
CA LEU A 185 -5.33 32.16 24.39
C LEU A 185 -6.28 33.21 25.01
N ALA A 186 -7.58 33.02 24.91
CA ALA A 186 -8.58 33.90 25.53
C ALA A 186 -8.43 33.94 27.07
N GLY A 187 -8.19 32.81 27.70
CA GLY A 187 -7.91 32.71 29.14
C GLY A 187 -6.66 33.51 29.55
N ILE A 188 -5.57 33.39 28.78
CA ILE A 188 -4.35 34.15 29.03
C ILE A 188 -4.61 35.66 28.91
N ILE A 189 -5.28 36.09 27.86
CA ILE A 189 -5.62 37.51 27.64
C ILE A 189 -6.48 38.05 28.77
N ALA A 190 -7.52 37.29 29.16
CA ALA A 190 -8.39 37.67 30.27
C ALA A 190 -7.62 37.82 31.59
N THR A 191 -6.72 36.91 31.86
CA THR A 191 -5.87 36.94 33.08
C THR A 191 -4.97 38.18 33.09
N VAL A 192 -4.35 38.50 31.95
CA VAL A 192 -3.48 39.68 31.84
C VAL A 192 -4.31 40.97 32.04
N ILE A 193 -5.48 41.06 31.41
CA ILE A 193 -6.36 42.23 31.58
C ILE A 193 -6.78 42.40 33.04
N LEU A 194 -7.20 41.32 33.69
CA LEU A 194 -7.60 41.37 35.12
C LEU A 194 -6.42 41.76 36.02
N CYS A 195 -5.22 41.24 35.74
CA CYS A 195 -4.02 41.63 36.48
C CYS A 195 -3.70 43.12 36.35
N LEU A 196 -3.78 43.66 35.14
CA LEU A 196 -3.55 45.11 34.88
C LEU A 196 -4.60 46.00 35.54
N LEU A 197 -5.86 45.60 35.53
CA LEU A 197 -6.92 46.33 36.21
C LEU A 197 -6.83 46.31 37.74
N TYR A 198 -6.31 45.24 38.30
CA TYR A 198 -6.14 45.12 39.76
C TYR A 198 -4.90 45.86 40.27
N THR A 199 -3.90 46.09 39.41
CA THR A 199 -2.65 46.81 39.80
C THR A 199 -2.67 48.30 39.51
N SER A 200 -3.73 48.84 38.88
CA SER A 200 -3.96 50.27 38.68
C SER A 200 -4.90 50.83 39.77
#